data_547fe368aec3f4e1990228a7614c5a78
#
_entry.id   547fe368aec3f4e1990228a7614c5a78
#
_cell.length_a   1.000
_cell.length_b   1.000
_cell.length_c   1.000
_cell.angle_alpha   90.00
_cell.angle_beta   90.00
_cell.angle_gamma   90.00
#
_symmetry.space_group_name_H-M   'P 1'
#
loop_
_entity.id
_entity.type
_entity.pdbx_description
1 polymer ?
#
loop_
_entity_poly.entity_id
_entity_poly.type
_entity_poly.pdbx_seq_one_letter_code
_entity_poly.pdbx_strand_id
1 'polypeptide(L)'
;MPGKLPAEKRGSVSAAKHKSYYPAFLDLSGKKCVVVGGGTVAERKVRSLCAAGAFVTVVSPQLSRDLELLHANGTIQYIAQKYRRGDLRGAFLVIAATSDIAVNERVAKDAAGLINVADQPESGNIIVPSSVKRGQLVIAVSTLGASPALSRTIRKELETLYPAAVAAYLAFIGSLRKKAMSSIQSPWKRAQFFREIASGAMLDRVRQLGYRAVAAEVRTLFRRYERGEL
;
A
#
# COMPACT_ATOMS: atom_id res chain seq x y z
N MET A 1 4.65 -46.30 45.25
CA MET A 1 5.41 -46.25 43.97
C MET A 1 4.56 -45.61 42.92
N PRO A 2 4.69 -44.31 42.55
CA PRO A 2 3.98 -43.72 41.43
C PRO A 2 4.78 -43.93 40.16
N GLY A 3 4.09 -44.45 39.11
CA GLY A 3 4.65 -44.78 37.82
C GLY A 3 5.09 -43.54 37.02
N LYS A 4 6.29 -43.63 36.45
CA LYS A 4 6.82 -42.68 35.50
C LYS A 4 6.00 -42.70 34.19
N LEU A 5 5.41 -41.56 33.83
CA LEU A 5 4.88 -41.30 32.48
C LEU A 5 6.01 -41.30 31.47
N PRO A 6 5.82 -41.86 30.28
CA PRO A 6 6.84 -41.84 29.23
C PRO A 6 7.02 -40.41 28.65
N ALA A 7 8.28 -40.03 28.45
CA ALA A 7 8.64 -38.75 27.81
C ALA A 7 8.16 -38.71 26.39
N GLU A 8 7.21 -37.84 26.10
CA GLU A 8 6.83 -37.50 24.69
C GLU A 8 8.05 -36.97 23.95
N LYS A 9 8.42 -37.67 22.90
CA LYS A 9 9.39 -37.20 21.89
C LYS A 9 8.80 -35.96 21.26
N ARG A 10 9.25 -34.76 21.65
CA ARG A 10 9.03 -33.52 20.91
C ARG A 10 9.69 -33.69 19.56
N GLY A 11 8.90 -34.05 18.56
CA GLY A 11 9.29 -33.98 17.17
C GLY A 11 9.71 -32.53 16.85
N SER A 12 10.95 -32.34 16.45
CA SER A 12 11.43 -31.07 15.95
C SER A 12 10.70 -30.78 14.62
N VAL A 13 9.59 -30.05 14.71
CA VAL A 13 9.02 -29.39 13.53
C VAL A 13 10.08 -28.40 13.08
N SER A 14 10.75 -28.70 11.96
CA SER A 14 11.65 -27.77 11.27
C SER A 14 10.89 -26.47 11.10
N ALA A 15 11.22 -25.45 11.87
CA ALA A 15 10.66 -24.11 11.73
C ALA A 15 11.07 -23.62 10.34
N ALA A 16 10.14 -23.67 9.39
CA ALA A 16 10.31 -23.01 8.12
C ALA A 16 10.74 -21.58 8.42
N LYS A 17 11.91 -21.15 7.91
CA LYS A 17 12.43 -19.79 8.12
C LYS A 17 11.41 -18.81 7.56
N HIS A 18 10.50 -18.31 8.40
CA HIS A 18 9.60 -17.25 7.99
C HIS A 18 10.42 -16.02 7.63
N LYS A 19 10.27 -15.56 6.38
CA LYS A 19 10.89 -14.30 5.96
C LYS A 19 10.34 -13.17 6.84
N SER A 20 11.24 -12.37 7.40
CA SER A 20 10.88 -11.12 8.06
C SER A 20 10.80 -10.02 7.02
N TYR A 21 9.71 -9.23 7.02
CA TYR A 21 9.51 -8.13 6.10
C TYR A 21 9.50 -6.81 6.85
N TYR A 22 10.22 -5.82 6.30
CA TYR A 22 10.18 -4.45 6.76
C TYR A 22 9.03 -3.71 6.08
N PRO A 23 8.05 -3.15 6.83
CA PRO A 23 6.95 -2.39 6.24
C PRO A 23 7.44 -1.03 5.75
N ALA A 24 7.25 -0.76 4.47
CA ALA A 24 7.66 0.49 3.83
C ALA A 24 6.68 0.90 2.71
N PHE A 25 6.60 2.19 2.43
CA PHE A 25 5.97 2.74 1.23
C PHE A 25 7.04 3.09 0.22
N LEU A 26 6.84 2.66 -1.03
CA LEU A 26 7.77 2.92 -2.13
C LEU A 26 7.27 4.10 -2.96
N ASP A 27 8.14 5.05 -3.23
CA ASP A 27 7.90 6.06 -4.27
C ASP A 27 8.26 5.46 -5.63
N LEU A 28 7.25 5.22 -6.45
CA LEU A 28 7.37 4.67 -7.79
C LEU A 28 7.30 5.74 -8.89
N SER A 29 7.22 7.02 -8.52
CA SER A 29 7.12 8.12 -9.48
C SER A 29 8.30 8.08 -10.44
N GLY A 30 8.01 7.91 -11.74
CA GLY A 30 9.03 7.82 -12.79
C GLY A 30 9.92 6.56 -12.74
N LYS A 31 9.62 5.58 -11.91
CA LYS A 31 10.40 4.33 -11.84
C LYS A 31 9.91 3.32 -12.88
N LYS A 32 10.85 2.67 -13.56
CA LYS A 32 10.53 1.56 -14.47
C LYS A 32 10.06 0.35 -13.69
N CYS A 33 8.83 -0.09 -13.96
CA CYS A 33 8.27 -1.32 -13.40
C CYS A 33 7.94 -2.30 -14.54
N VAL A 34 8.31 -3.57 -14.39
CA VAL A 34 8.02 -4.60 -15.38
C VAL A 34 7.04 -5.61 -14.80
N VAL A 35 5.96 -5.87 -15.54
CA VAL A 35 4.97 -6.88 -15.22
C VAL A 35 5.05 -7.99 -16.26
N VAL A 36 5.38 -9.19 -15.83
CA VAL A 36 5.39 -10.38 -16.70
C VAL A 36 4.07 -11.11 -16.51
N GLY A 37 3.26 -11.13 -17.57
CA GLY A 37 1.88 -11.62 -17.60
C GLY A 37 0.90 -10.59 -18.11
N GLY A 38 -0.17 -11.03 -18.79
CA GLY A 38 -1.16 -10.17 -19.44
C GLY A 38 -2.61 -10.46 -19.01
N GLY A 39 -2.82 -11.28 -17.98
CA GLY A 39 -4.14 -11.65 -17.49
C GLY A 39 -4.68 -10.70 -16.40
N THR A 40 -5.83 -11.05 -15.81
CA THR A 40 -6.54 -10.24 -14.81
C THR A 40 -5.73 -9.94 -13.54
N VAL A 41 -4.84 -10.84 -13.12
CA VAL A 41 -3.94 -10.61 -11.98
C VAL A 41 -2.92 -9.52 -12.34
N ALA A 42 -2.29 -9.62 -13.51
CA ALA A 42 -1.36 -8.64 -14.02
C ALA A 42 -2.02 -7.27 -14.18
N GLU A 43 -3.23 -7.22 -14.75
CA GLU A 43 -4.00 -5.99 -14.93
C GLU A 43 -4.19 -5.23 -13.61
N ARG A 44 -4.64 -5.91 -12.55
CA ARG A 44 -4.81 -5.28 -11.23
C ARG A 44 -3.50 -4.68 -10.71
N LYS A 45 -2.38 -5.38 -10.92
CA LYS A 45 -1.04 -4.89 -10.52
C LYS A 45 -0.62 -3.68 -11.38
N VAL A 46 -0.80 -3.76 -12.67
CA VAL A 46 -0.52 -2.65 -13.62
C VAL A 46 -1.28 -1.39 -13.21
N ARG A 47 -2.59 -1.48 -12.99
CA ARG A 47 -3.41 -0.34 -12.55
C ARG A 47 -2.87 0.30 -11.26
N SER A 48 -2.44 -0.53 -10.30
CA SER A 48 -1.87 -0.03 -9.03
C SER A 48 -0.52 0.67 -9.23
N LEU A 49 0.34 0.13 -10.11
CA LEU A 49 1.64 0.73 -10.44
C LEU A 49 1.47 2.06 -11.18
N CYS A 50 0.58 2.11 -12.18
CA CYS A 50 0.25 3.36 -12.89
C CYS A 50 -0.31 4.43 -11.94
N ALA A 51 -1.21 4.05 -11.02
CA ALA A 51 -1.75 4.95 -10.00
C ALA A 51 -0.69 5.45 -9.00
N ALA A 52 0.45 4.77 -8.90
CA ALA A 52 1.62 5.19 -8.12
C ALA A 52 2.65 5.98 -8.96
N GLY A 53 2.35 6.31 -10.22
CA GLY A 53 3.22 7.10 -11.09
C GLY A 53 4.37 6.33 -11.73
N ALA A 54 4.33 5.00 -11.75
CA ALA A 54 5.37 4.17 -12.36
C ALA A 54 5.29 4.18 -13.89
N PHE A 55 6.43 4.06 -14.55
CA PHE A 55 6.50 3.68 -15.98
C PHE A 55 6.40 2.16 -16.09
N VAL A 56 5.25 1.69 -16.56
CA VAL A 56 4.95 0.25 -16.59
C VAL A 56 5.17 -0.33 -17.97
N THR A 57 5.96 -1.41 -18.03
CA THR A 57 6.12 -2.27 -19.21
C THR A 57 5.49 -3.63 -18.91
N VAL A 58 4.58 -4.07 -19.76
CA VAL A 58 3.98 -5.41 -19.68
C VAL A 58 4.63 -6.33 -20.71
N VAL A 59 5.08 -7.51 -20.28
CA VAL A 59 5.65 -8.55 -21.14
C VAL A 59 4.72 -9.75 -21.13
N SER A 60 4.07 -10.04 -22.24
CA SER A 60 3.13 -11.15 -22.37
C SER A 60 2.89 -11.48 -23.85
N PRO A 61 2.63 -12.75 -24.25
CA PRO A 61 2.15 -13.06 -25.58
C PRO A 61 0.78 -12.43 -25.93
N GLN A 62 -0.07 -12.25 -24.91
CA GLN A 62 -1.42 -11.70 -25.06
C GLN A 62 -1.76 -10.80 -23.87
N LEU A 63 -2.63 -9.81 -24.09
CA LEU A 63 -3.16 -8.93 -23.06
C LEU A 63 -4.64 -9.20 -22.81
N SER A 64 -5.11 -8.91 -21.59
CA SER A 64 -6.53 -8.71 -21.34
C SER A 64 -7.01 -7.46 -22.06
N ARG A 65 -8.32 -7.39 -22.37
CA ARG A 65 -8.94 -6.22 -23.03
C ARG A 65 -8.61 -4.90 -22.35
N ASP A 66 -8.58 -4.89 -21.02
CA ASP A 66 -8.29 -3.69 -20.25
C ASP A 66 -6.82 -3.26 -20.35
N LEU A 67 -5.90 -4.22 -20.42
CA LEU A 67 -4.49 -3.94 -20.68
C LEU A 67 -4.24 -3.46 -22.11
N GLU A 68 -4.99 -3.99 -23.10
CA GLU A 68 -4.96 -3.48 -24.47
C GLU A 68 -5.38 -2.00 -24.54
N LEU A 69 -6.44 -1.63 -23.81
CA LEU A 69 -6.88 -0.23 -23.72
C LEU A 69 -5.82 0.67 -23.08
N LEU A 70 -5.16 0.19 -21.99
CA LEU A 70 -4.06 0.94 -21.36
C LEU A 70 -2.84 1.08 -22.28
N HIS A 71 -2.58 0.09 -23.12
CA HIS A 71 -1.52 0.18 -24.12
C HIS A 71 -1.90 1.14 -25.24
N ALA A 72 -3.11 1.02 -25.79
CA ALA A 72 -3.59 1.84 -26.89
C ALA A 72 -3.62 3.36 -26.57
N ASN A 73 -3.90 3.71 -25.30
CA ASN A 73 -3.88 5.09 -24.83
C ASN A 73 -2.50 5.58 -24.34
N GLY A 74 -1.44 4.77 -24.48
CA GLY A 74 -0.08 5.13 -24.12
C GLY A 74 0.23 5.09 -22.61
N THR A 75 -0.70 4.59 -21.76
CA THR A 75 -0.48 4.51 -20.31
C THR A 75 0.59 3.48 -19.94
N ILE A 76 0.73 2.42 -20.71
CA ILE A 76 1.73 1.37 -20.51
C ILE A 76 2.49 1.06 -21.80
N GLN A 77 3.71 0.56 -21.66
CA GLN A 77 4.43 -0.09 -22.75
C GLN A 77 4.09 -1.58 -22.79
N TYR A 78 4.05 -2.16 -23.99
CA TYR A 78 3.77 -3.57 -24.18
C TYR A 78 4.81 -4.22 -25.07
N ILE A 79 5.28 -5.39 -24.66
CA ILE A 79 6.19 -6.27 -25.39
C ILE A 79 5.45 -7.58 -25.66
N ALA A 80 4.99 -7.76 -26.90
CA ALA A 80 4.19 -8.90 -27.35
C ALA A 80 5.05 -10.15 -27.56
N GLN A 81 5.56 -10.75 -26.50
CA GLN A 81 6.40 -11.96 -26.55
C GLN A 81 6.35 -12.78 -25.28
N LYS A 82 6.81 -14.03 -25.34
CA LYS A 82 7.16 -14.81 -24.16
C LYS A 82 8.33 -14.15 -23.42
N TYR A 83 8.30 -14.21 -22.10
CA TYR A 83 9.34 -13.65 -21.25
C TYR A 83 10.77 -14.07 -21.64
N ARG A 84 11.69 -13.10 -21.65
CA ARG A 84 13.13 -13.28 -21.83
C ARG A 84 13.87 -12.49 -20.74
N ARG A 85 15.01 -12.99 -20.26
CA ARG A 85 15.81 -12.37 -19.19
C ARG A 85 16.08 -10.87 -19.43
N GLY A 86 16.37 -10.48 -20.67
CA GLY A 86 16.65 -9.09 -21.04
C GLY A 86 15.50 -8.11 -20.82
N ASP A 87 14.26 -8.61 -20.72
CA ASP A 87 13.06 -7.78 -20.54
C ASP A 87 13.05 -7.04 -19.19
N LEU A 88 13.79 -7.54 -18.19
CA LEU A 88 13.88 -6.95 -16.85
C LEU A 88 14.94 -5.86 -16.73
N ARG A 89 15.70 -5.58 -17.77
CA ARG A 89 16.82 -4.63 -17.71
C ARG A 89 16.36 -3.24 -17.24
N GLY A 90 16.98 -2.77 -16.15
CA GLY A 90 16.70 -1.45 -15.56
C GLY A 90 15.36 -1.35 -14.81
N ALA A 91 14.68 -2.47 -14.56
CA ALA A 91 13.48 -2.48 -13.75
C ALA A 91 13.81 -2.20 -12.28
N PHE A 92 13.13 -1.24 -11.68
CA PHE A 92 13.16 -0.98 -10.24
C PHE A 92 12.33 -2.02 -9.48
N LEU A 93 11.15 -2.35 -10.01
CA LEU A 93 10.25 -3.35 -9.46
C LEU A 93 9.78 -4.29 -10.57
N VAL A 94 9.81 -5.58 -10.29
CA VAL A 94 9.30 -6.62 -11.18
C VAL A 94 8.10 -7.30 -10.52
N ILE A 95 7.08 -7.61 -11.32
CA ILE A 95 5.95 -8.43 -10.88
C ILE A 95 5.81 -9.61 -11.83
N ALA A 96 5.95 -10.83 -11.31
CA ALA A 96 5.63 -12.07 -12.01
C ALA A 96 4.17 -12.44 -11.73
N ALA A 97 3.34 -12.43 -12.77
CA ALA A 97 1.89 -12.64 -12.67
C ALA A 97 1.36 -13.45 -13.88
N THR A 98 2.10 -14.48 -14.27
CA THR A 98 1.66 -15.44 -15.29
C THR A 98 0.97 -16.63 -14.64
N SER A 99 0.24 -17.42 -15.43
CA SER A 99 -0.29 -18.73 -15.03
C SER A 99 0.77 -19.85 -15.05
N ASP A 100 1.95 -19.59 -15.63
CA ASP A 100 3.06 -20.54 -15.74
C ASP A 100 4.04 -20.35 -14.58
N ILE A 101 4.02 -21.30 -13.65
CA ILE A 101 4.89 -21.31 -12.47
C ILE A 101 6.38 -21.28 -12.85
N ALA A 102 6.78 -22.02 -13.86
CA ALA A 102 8.18 -22.09 -14.30
C ALA A 102 8.65 -20.74 -14.87
N VAL A 103 7.78 -20.01 -15.55
CA VAL A 103 8.07 -18.63 -16.00
C VAL A 103 8.20 -17.70 -14.80
N ASN A 104 7.30 -17.77 -13.81
CA ASN A 104 7.35 -16.94 -12.62
C ASN A 104 8.64 -17.17 -11.81
N GLU A 105 9.07 -18.43 -11.66
CA GLU A 105 10.33 -18.78 -11.01
C GLU A 105 11.55 -18.23 -11.76
N ARG A 106 11.55 -18.30 -13.10
CA ARG A 106 12.63 -17.71 -13.91
C ARG A 106 12.69 -16.20 -13.73
N VAL A 107 11.54 -15.53 -13.78
CA VAL A 107 11.44 -14.07 -13.53
C VAL A 107 12.00 -13.73 -12.16
N ALA A 108 11.68 -14.52 -11.12
CA ALA A 108 12.19 -14.34 -9.77
C ALA A 108 13.72 -14.49 -9.68
N LYS A 109 14.29 -15.47 -10.37
CA LYS A 109 15.75 -15.70 -10.42
C LYS A 109 16.49 -14.61 -11.21
N ASP A 110 15.87 -14.10 -12.26
CA ASP A 110 16.48 -13.11 -13.16
C ASP A 110 16.35 -11.66 -12.65
N ALA A 111 15.44 -11.41 -11.70
CA ALA A 111 15.22 -10.08 -11.14
C ALA A 111 16.38 -9.67 -10.23
N ALA A 112 17.04 -8.55 -10.55
CA ALA A 112 18.17 -8.02 -9.76
C ALA A 112 17.73 -7.16 -8.57
N GLY A 113 16.48 -6.73 -8.51
CA GLY A 113 15.95 -5.80 -7.51
C GLY A 113 14.71 -6.32 -6.78
N LEU A 114 13.71 -5.44 -6.67
CA LEU A 114 12.45 -5.78 -6.01
C LEU A 114 11.62 -6.69 -6.93
N ILE A 115 11.19 -7.83 -6.39
CA ILE A 115 10.37 -8.81 -7.10
C ILE A 115 9.19 -9.30 -6.26
N ASN A 116 7.99 -9.16 -6.82
CA ASN A 116 6.77 -9.78 -6.31
C ASN A 116 6.33 -10.92 -7.23
N VAL A 117 6.18 -12.11 -6.70
CA VAL A 117 5.55 -13.25 -7.41
C VAL A 117 4.11 -13.36 -6.89
N ALA A 118 3.13 -13.23 -7.78
CA ALA A 118 1.74 -12.98 -7.40
C ALA A 118 1.13 -14.08 -6.51
N ASP A 119 1.38 -15.34 -6.84
CA ASP A 119 0.78 -16.51 -6.16
C ASP A 119 1.81 -17.28 -5.30
N GLN A 120 3.06 -16.82 -5.27
CA GLN A 120 4.17 -17.42 -4.52
C GLN A 120 4.99 -16.35 -3.81
N PRO A 121 4.48 -15.75 -2.70
CA PRO A 121 5.19 -14.69 -1.98
C PRO A 121 6.60 -15.08 -1.52
N GLU A 122 6.80 -16.37 -1.24
CA GLU A 122 8.10 -16.94 -0.84
C GLU A 122 9.17 -16.87 -1.93
N SER A 123 8.78 -16.87 -3.20
CA SER A 123 9.68 -16.74 -4.34
C SER A 123 10.09 -15.28 -4.63
N GLY A 124 9.41 -14.32 -4.01
CA GLY A 124 9.72 -12.90 -4.12
C GLY A 124 10.48 -12.35 -2.91
N ASN A 125 10.86 -11.07 -2.96
CA ASN A 125 11.45 -10.33 -1.84
C ASN A 125 10.58 -9.13 -1.39
N ILE A 126 9.44 -8.89 -2.05
CA ILE A 126 8.44 -7.88 -1.67
C ILE A 126 7.03 -8.47 -1.68
N ILE A 127 6.22 -8.06 -0.71
CA ILE A 127 4.79 -8.35 -0.67
C ILE A 127 4.04 -7.07 -1.06
N VAL A 128 3.10 -7.19 -2.00
CA VAL A 128 2.16 -6.10 -2.31
C VAL A 128 0.91 -6.29 -1.44
N PRO A 129 0.73 -5.49 -0.38
CA PRO A 129 -0.34 -5.67 0.59
C PRO A 129 -1.71 -5.26 0.03
N SER A 130 -2.78 -5.68 0.71
CA SER A 130 -4.09 -5.03 0.56
C SER A 130 -4.00 -3.61 1.10
N SER A 131 -4.60 -2.62 0.45
CA SER A 131 -4.51 -1.23 0.89
C SER A 131 -5.84 -0.49 0.82
N VAL A 132 -5.99 0.46 1.75
CA VAL A 132 -7.04 1.48 1.74
C VAL A 132 -6.38 2.81 1.42
N LYS A 133 -6.89 3.53 0.43
CA LYS A 133 -6.41 4.88 0.07
C LYS A 133 -7.56 5.88 0.22
N ARG A 134 -7.32 6.94 0.99
CA ARG A 134 -8.24 8.05 1.21
C ARG A 134 -7.49 9.37 1.10
N GLY A 135 -7.34 9.86 -0.14
CA GLY A 135 -6.47 11.00 -0.42
C GLY A 135 -5.01 10.69 -0.02
N GLN A 136 -4.47 11.43 0.94
CA GLN A 136 -3.12 11.23 1.45
C GLN A 136 -3.02 10.14 2.53
N LEU A 137 -4.15 9.65 3.06
CA LEU A 137 -4.13 8.51 3.98
C LEU A 137 -3.99 7.22 3.18
N VAL A 138 -2.96 6.46 3.50
CA VAL A 138 -2.75 5.11 2.98
C VAL A 138 -2.55 4.16 4.15
N ILE A 139 -3.33 3.07 4.17
CA ILE A 139 -3.21 2.01 5.16
C ILE A 139 -2.93 0.72 4.41
N ALA A 140 -1.84 0.04 4.73
CA ALA A 140 -1.45 -1.23 4.15
C ALA A 140 -1.71 -2.37 5.13
N VAL A 141 -2.31 -3.46 4.66
CA VAL A 141 -2.66 -4.64 5.46
C VAL A 141 -2.05 -5.87 4.83
N SER A 142 -1.22 -6.57 5.59
CA SER A 142 -0.64 -7.86 5.18
C SER A 142 -0.71 -8.86 6.34
N THR A 143 -1.00 -10.10 6.01
CA THR A 143 -0.87 -11.25 6.92
C THR A 143 0.37 -12.08 6.57
N LEU A 144 1.31 -11.51 5.80
CA LEU A 144 2.56 -12.15 5.35
C LEU A 144 2.33 -13.49 4.63
N GLY A 145 1.19 -13.61 3.94
CA GLY A 145 0.81 -14.84 3.24
C GLY A 145 -0.06 -15.80 4.06
N ALA A 146 -0.18 -15.61 5.39
CA ALA A 146 -0.95 -16.53 6.25
C ALA A 146 -2.44 -16.59 5.89
N SER A 147 -3.06 -15.45 5.54
CA SER A 147 -4.48 -15.42 5.14
C SER A 147 -4.80 -14.22 4.25
N PRO A 148 -4.73 -14.38 2.92
CA PRO A 148 -5.17 -13.33 2.00
C PRO A 148 -6.65 -12.95 2.15
N ALA A 149 -7.50 -13.88 2.61
CA ALA A 149 -8.90 -13.61 2.88
C ALA A 149 -9.07 -12.67 4.08
N LEU A 150 -8.35 -12.91 5.18
CA LEU A 150 -8.37 -12.06 6.37
C LEU A 150 -7.84 -10.65 6.06
N SER A 151 -6.76 -10.52 5.29
CA SER A 151 -6.26 -9.21 4.84
C SER A 151 -7.31 -8.42 4.08
N ARG A 152 -8.12 -9.08 3.25
CA ARG A 152 -9.24 -8.45 2.52
C ARG A 152 -10.38 -8.05 3.44
N THR A 153 -10.71 -8.86 4.44
CA THR A 153 -11.74 -8.54 5.44
C THR A 153 -11.35 -7.33 6.25
N ILE A 154 -10.14 -7.32 6.83
CA ILE A 154 -9.61 -6.18 7.57
C ILE A 154 -9.57 -4.91 6.70
N ARG A 155 -9.18 -5.02 5.43
CA ARG A 155 -9.21 -3.89 4.51
C ARG A 155 -10.64 -3.31 4.36
N LYS A 156 -11.65 -4.14 4.22
CA LYS A 156 -13.06 -3.69 4.13
C LYS A 156 -13.54 -3.01 5.41
N GLU A 157 -13.18 -3.52 6.57
CA GLU A 157 -13.46 -2.89 7.87
C GLU A 157 -12.81 -1.51 7.95
N LEU A 158 -11.53 -1.40 7.54
CA LEU A 158 -10.82 -0.12 7.50
C LEU A 158 -11.44 0.85 6.49
N GLU A 159 -11.96 0.39 5.36
CA GLU A 159 -12.69 1.24 4.41
C GLU A 159 -13.94 1.87 5.02
N THR A 160 -14.64 1.12 5.87
CA THR A 160 -15.80 1.63 6.62
C THR A 160 -15.36 2.55 7.74
N LEU A 161 -14.32 2.19 8.48
CA LEU A 161 -13.79 2.99 9.58
C LEU A 161 -13.20 4.33 9.13
N TYR A 162 -12.62 4.37 7.92
CA TYR A 162 -12.03 5.58 7.32
C TYR A 162 -12.78 5.99 6.04
N PRO A 163 -13.98 6.63 6.15
CA PRO A 163 -14.77 7.06 5.01
C PRO A 163 -14.09 8.21 4.25
N ALA A 164 -14.65 8.57 3.07
CA ALA A 164 -14.11 9.66 2.24
C ALA A 164 -13.99 11.01 2.96
N ALA A 165 -14.83 11.26 3.97
CA ALA A 165 -14.76 12.45 4.80
C ALA A 165 -13.40 12.63 5.50
N VAL A 166 -12.74 11.54 5.86
CA VAL A 166 -11.40 11.56 6.49
C VAL A 166 -10.35 12.08 5.51
N ALA A 167 -10.45 11.76 4.21
CA ALA A 167 -9.55 12.30 3.18
C ALA A 167 -9.67 13.83 3.07
N ALA A 168 -10.90 14.33 3.04
CA ALA A 168 -11.17 15.77 2.98
C ALA A 168 -10.68 16.49 4.25
N TYR A 169 -10.89 15.87 5.41
CA TYR A 169 -10.39 16.39 6.67
C TYR A 169 -8.86 16.44 6.72
N LEU A 170 -8.18 15.37 6.31
CA LEU A 170 -6.71 15.30 6.26
C LEU A 170 -6.14 16.39 5.34
N ALA A 171 -6.71 16.59 4.15
CA ALA A 171 -6.29 17.66 3.24
C ALA A 171 -6.50 19.06 3.89
N PHE A 172 -7.61 19.26 4.58
CA PHE A 172 -7.91 20.49 5.29
C PHE A 172 -6.91 20.77 6.43
N ILE A 173 -6.68 19.83 7.35
CA ILE A 173 -5.71 20.03 8.44
C ILE A 173 -4.27 20.17 7.92
N GLY A 174 -3.93 19.51 6.79
CA GLY A 174 -2.65 19.68 6.11
C GLY A 174 -2.46 21.12 5.60
N SER A 175 -3.50 21.73 5.03
CA SER A 175 -3.46 23.14 4.62
C SER A 175 -3.36 24.10 5.81
N LEU A 176 -4.08 23.77 6.87
CA LEU A 176 -4.11 24.58 8.10
C LEU A 176 -2.78 24.50 8.85
N ARG A 177 -2.08 23.35 8.79
CA ARG A 177 -0.74 23.18 9.34
C ARG A 177 0.25 24.20 8.76
N LYS A 178 0.21 24.42 7.44
CA LYS A 178 1.08 25.41 6.77
C LYS A 178 0.83 26.82 7.33
N LYS A 179 -0.46 27.21 7.53
CA LYS A 179 -0.81 28.50 8.12
C LYS A 179 -0.38 28.59 9.59
N ALA A 180 -0.65 27.58 10.40
CA ALA A 180 -0.28 27.55 11.80
C ALA A 180 1.23 27.67 12.05
N MET A 181 2.05 27.16 11.12
CA MET A 181 3.51 27.31 11.22
C MET A 181 3.97 28.77 11.14
N SER A 182 3.25 29.63 10.44
CA SER A 182 3.57 31.08 10.33
C SER A 182 2.82 31.94 11.32
N SER A 183 1.56 31.59 11.71
CA SER A 183 0.69 32.43 12.53
C SER A 183 0.82 32.19 14.03
N ILE A 184 1.00 30.93 14.46
CA ILE A 184 1.12 30.59 15.89
C ILE A 184 2.60 30.63 16.28
N GLN A 185 3.03 31.70 16.91
CA GLN A 185 4.44 31.98 17.25
C GLN A 185 5.02 30.96 18.25
N SER A 186 4.23 30.63 19.31
CA SER A 186 4.68 29.70 20.34
C SER A 186 4.74 28.27 19.85
N PRO A 187 5.91 27.61 19.86
CA PRO A 187 6.03 26.21 19.46
C PRO A 187 5.18 25.27 20.31
N TRP A 188 5.03 25.56 21.59
CA TRP A 188 4.21 24.77 22.52
C TRP A 188 2.70 24.86 22.18
N LYS A 189 2.16 26.08 22.01
CA LYS A 189 0.77 26.30 21.61
C LYS A 189 0.48 25.66 20.25
N ARG A 190 1.40 25.77 19.32
CA ARG A 190 1.30 25.15 17.99
C ARG A 190 1.25 23.61 18.08
N ALA A 191 2.09 23.00 18.92
CA ALA A 191 2.06 21.55 19.15
C ALA A 191 0.74 21.11 19.83
N GLN A 192 0.21 21.91 20.75
CA GLN A 192 -1.07 21.65 21.40
C GLN A 192 -2.22 21.71 20.38
N PHE A 193 -2.27 22.76 19.57
CA PHE A 193 -3.23 22.88 18.47
C PHE A 193 -3.21 21.66 17.54
N PHE A 194 -2.04 21.21 17.11
CA PHE A 194 -1.94 20.04 16.22
C PHE A 194 -2.40 18.75 16.89
N ARG A 195 -2.15 18.55 18.17
CA ARG A 195 -2.65 17.40 18.93
C ARG A 195 -4.17 17.42 19.03
N GLU A 196 -4.75 18.58 19.26
CA GLU A 196 -6.20 18.74 19.42
C GLU A 196 -6.94 18.42 18.13
N ILE A 197 -6.54 19.00 17.00
CA ILE A 197 -7.15 18.73 15.68
C ILE A 197 -6.87 17.34 15.12
N ALA A 198 -5.87 16.61 15.64
CA ALA A 198 -5.56 15.24 15.26
C ALA A 198 -6.01 14.22 16.31
N SER A 199 -6.81 14.63 17.29
CA SER A 199 -7.29 13.74 18.36
C SER A 199 -8.27 12.69 17.85
N GLY A 200 -8.35 11.55 18.57
CA GLY A 200 -9.35 10.52 18.29
C GLY A 200 -10.78 11.06 18.31
N ALA A 201 -11.09 11.92 19.30
CA ALA A 201 -12.40 12.58 19.41
C ALA A 201 -12.74 13.41 18.16
N MET A 202 -11.78 14.15 17.62
CA MET A 202 -11.97 14.92 16.39
C MET A 202 -12.20 14.00 15.18
N LEU A 203 -11.46 12.91 15.10
CA LEU A 203 -11.65 11.92 14.04
C LEU A 203 -13.03 11.24 14.12
N ASP A 204 -13.52 10.92 15.31
CA ASP A 204 -14.87 10.37 15.52
C ASP A 204 -15.96 11.35 15.09
N ARG A 205 -15.78 12.64 15.38
CA ARG A 205 -16.69 13.70 14.90
C ARG A 205 -16.71 13.80 13.37
N VAL A 206 -15.53 13.65 12.71
CA VAL A 206 -15.46 13.60 11.24
C VAL A 206 -16.24 12.42 10.68
N ARG A 207 -16.17 11.26 11.35
CA ARG A 207 -16.93 10.07 10.97
C ARG A 207 -18.44 10.26 11.10
N GLN A 208 -18.87 10.90 12.17
CA GLN A 208 -20.30 11.07 12.51
C GLN A 208 -20.95 12.24 11.77
N LEU A 209 -20.30 13.39 11.75
CA LEU A 209 -20.86 14.67 11.29
C LEU A 209 -20.37 15.08 9.90
N GLY A 210 -19.35 14.39 9.40
CA GLY A 210 -18.68 14.73 8.16
C GLY A 210 -17.68 15.87 8.29
N TYR A 211 -16.83 15.99 7.28
CA TYR A 211 -15.71 16.93 7.26
C TYR A 211 -16.14 18.41 7.40
N ARG A 212 -17.25 18.83 6.74
CA ARG A 212 -17.63 20.27 6.67
C ARG A 212 -17.98 20.86 8.03
N ALA A 213 -18.74 20.10 8.84
CA ALA A 213 -19.12 20.54 10.20
C ALA A 213 -17.89 20.71 11.09
N VAL A 214 -17.00 19.71 11.08
CA VAL A 214 -15.78 19.72 11.89
C VAL A 214 -14.79 20.79 11.43
N ALA A 215 -14.70 21.05 10.13
CA ALA A 215 -13.82 22.10 9.61
C ALA A 215 -14.20 23.51 10.10
N ALA A 216 -15.48 23.80 10.31
CA ALA A 216 -15.92 25.08 10.87
C ALA A 216 -15.43 25.25 12.32
N GLU A 217 -15.57 24.22 13.13
CA GLU A 217 -15.09 24.18 14.51
C GLU A 217 -13.56 24.35 14.60
N VAL A 218 -12.84 23.59 13.79
CA VAL A 218 -11.36 23.68 13.75
C VAL A 218 -10.88 25.07 13.30
N ARG A 219 -11.59 25.76 12.39
CA ARG A 219 -11.25 27.14 12.02
C ARG A 219 -11.44 28.09 13.19
N THR A 220 -12.51 27.91 13.99
CA THR A 220 -12.73 28.72 15.19
C THR A 220 -11.64 28.48 16.22
N LEU A 221 -11.29 27.21 16.45
CA LEU A 221 -10.19 26.84 17.34
C LEU A 221 -8.85 27.46 16.87
N PHE A 222 -8.55 27.37 15.57
CA PHE A 222 -7.35 27.97 15.00
C PHE A 222 -7.24 29.46 15.27
N ARG A 223 -8.33 30.24 15.09
CA ARG A 223 -8.35 31.68 15.36
C ARG A 223 -8.06 32.02 16.82
N ARG A 224 -8.54 31.19 17.77
CA ARG A 224 -8.26 31.35 19.21
C ARG A 224 -6.78 31.16 19.52
N TYR A 225 -6.15 30.12 18.94
CA TYR A 225 -4.73 29.92 19.07
C TYR A 225 -3.89 31.03 18.40
N GLU A 226 -4.34 31.53 17.26
CA GLU A 226 -3.68 32.60 16.51
C GLU A 226 -3.71 33.95 17.31
N ARG A 227 -4.81 34.24 18.03
CA ARG A 227 -4.94 35.39 18.89
C ARG A 227 -4.30 35.25 20.26
N GLY A 228 -3.77 34.09 20.59
CA GLY A 228 -3.17 33.83 21.89
C GLY A 228 -4.16 33.62 23.05
N GLU A 229 -5.45 33.40 22.74
CA GLU A 229 -6.52 33.15 23.71
C GLU A 229 -6.44 31.75 24.38
N LEU A 230 -5.63 30.90 23.85
CA LEU A 230 -5.36 29.52 24.32
C LEU A 230 -3.87 29.29 24.48
#